data_eae8cb091d1634a20e70e545ebcb44eb
#
_entry.id   eae8cb091d1634a20e70e545ebcb44eb
#
_cell.length_a   1.000
_cell.length_b   1.000
_cell.length_c   1.000
_cell.angle_alpha   90.00
_cell.angle_beta   90.00
_cell.angle_gamma   90.00
#
_symmetry.space_group_name_H-M   'P 1'
#
loop_
_entity.id
_entity.type
_entity.pdbx_description
1 polymer ?
#
loop_
_entity_poly.entity_id
_entity_poly.type
_entity_poly.pdbx_seq_one_letter_code
_entity_poly.pdbx_strand_id
1 'polypeptide(L)'
;MAGKIRRLETERLTLRRFTPSDGPAVHLYMGDPIVTRWLPQGRLDEAAAQAFADRQAGGRATALAVVERASGALIGHMDFHTWFGPDTWEIGWAIGRPHQGRGYATEAAGALTAHAFETLRGHRVVATCQPENPASWRVMEKLGMRREAHFRQHIHREGGAWWDEYFYALLAEEYFARAERPADPRPA
;
A
#
# COMPACT_ATOMS: atom_id res chain seq x y z
N MET A 1 -11.66 2.77 4.93
CA MET A 1 -12.57 2.41 3.83
C MET A 1 -12.12 3.11 2.55
N ALA A 2 -11.30 2.44 1.75
CA ALA A 2 -10.89 2.92 0.43
C ALA A 2 -12.09 3.35 -0.43
N GLY A 3 -13.25 2.71 -0.25
CA GLY A 3 -14.47 3.03 -0.98
C GLY A 3 -15.04 4.44 -0.78
N LYS A 4 -14.56 5.22 0.19
CA LYS A 4 -14.92 6.64 0.34
C LYS A 4 -13.99 7.58 -0.45
N ILE A 5 -12.78 7.13 -0.79
CA ILE A 5 -11.84 7.89 -1.61
C ILE A 5 -12.27 7.73 -3.06
N ARG A 6 -12.67 8.83 -3.70
CA ARG A 6 -12.99 8.81 -5.13
C ARG A 6 -11.72 8.89 -5.97
N ARG A 7 -10.82 9.81 -5.60
CA ARG A 7 -9.58 10.09 -6.32
C ARG A 7 -8.61 10.85 -5.41
N LEU A 8 -7.34 10.46 -5.42
CA LEU A 8 -6.23 11.23 -4.90
C LEU A 8 -5.20 11.40 -6.02
N GLU A 9 -4.65 12.59 -6.14
CA GLU A 9 -3.61 12.89 -7.12
C GLU A 9 -2.30 13.23 -6.43
N THR A 10 -1.21 12.76 -7.02
CA THR A 10 0.15 13.10 -6.67
C THR A 10 0.86 13.69 -7.90
N GLU A 11 2.14 13.95 -7.81
CA GLU A 11 2.93 14.44 -8.94
C GLU A 11 2.84 13.50 -10.16
N ARG A 12 3.01 12.17 -9.93
CA ARG A 12 3.12 11.18 -11.00
C ARG A 12 1.96 10.17 -11.03
N LEU A 13 1.12 10.11 -9.99
CA LEU A 13 0.12 9.07 -9.84
C LEU A 13 -1.29 9.64 -9.66
N THR A 14 -2.27 8.84 -10.06
CA THR A 14 -3.66 8.95 -9.65
C THR A 14 -4.05 7.67 -8.90
N LEU A 15 -4.46 7.81 -7.64
CA LEU A 15 -5.11 6.75 -6.90
C LEU A 15 -6.61 6.90 -7.07
N ARG A 16 -7.28 5.89 -7.61
CA ARG A 16 -8.72 5.92 -7.89
C ARG A 16 -9.40 4.62 -7.50
N ARG A 17 -10.70 4.62 -7.43
CA ARG A 17 -11.47 3.38 -7.33
C ARG A 17 -11.20 2.49 -8.54
N PHE A 18 -11.24 1.19 -8.30
CA PHE A 18 -11.27 0.21 -9.40
C PHE A 18 -12.57 0.33 -10.19
N THR A 19 -12.50 -0.13 -11.43
CA THR A 19 -13.62 -0.40 -12.30
C THR A 19 -13.58 -1.86 -12.76
N PRO A 20 -14.69 -2.46 -13.16
CA PRO A 20 -14.66 -3.83 -13.70
C PRO A 20 -13.72 -4.02 -14.90
N SER A 21 -13.48 -2.95 -15.67
CA SER A 21 -12.56 -2.99 -16.82
C SER A 21 -11.08 -3.06 -16.45
N ASP A 22 -10.74 -2.95 -15.16
CA ASP A 22 -9.34 -3.02 -14.69
C ASP A 22 -8.82 -4.47 -14.56
N GLY A 23 -9.68 -5.49 -14.65
CA GLY A 23 -9.31 -6.90 -14.49
C GLY A 23 -8.07 -7.33 -15.28
N PRO A 24 -7.98 -7.06 -16.60
CA PRO A 24 -6.79 -7.39 -17.39
C PRO A 24 -5.52 -6.72 -16.88
N ALA A 25 -5.59 -5.45 -16.48
CA ALA A 25 -4.45 -4.73 -15.92
C ALA A 25 -4.04 -5.28 -14.54
N VAL A 26 -5.00 -5.69 -13.72
CA VAL A 26 -4.74 -6.39 -12.45
C VAL A 26 -3.97 -7.69 -12.72
N HIS A 27 -4.41 -8.49 -13.71
CA HIS A 27 -3.73 -9.74 -14.05
C HIS A 27 -2.27 -9.54 -14.46
N LEU A 28 -1.94 -8.45 -15.16
CA LEU A 28 -0.57 -8.16 -15.57
C LEU A 28 0.42 -8.09 -14.40
N TYR A 29 0.02 -7.57 -13.23
CA TYR A 29 0.93 -7.49 -12.09
C TYR A 29 0.62 -8.53 -11.00
N MET A 30 -0.63 -8.90 -10.77
CA MET A 30 -0.97 -9.94 -9.79
C MET A 30 -0.78 -11.36 -10.32
N GLY A 31 -0.62 -11.52 -11.64
CA GLY A 31 -0.19 -12.77 -12.28
C GLY A 31 1.32 -13.00 -12.22
N ASP A 32 2.12 -11.99 -11.85
CA ASP A 32 3.58 -12.12 -11.72
C ASP A 32 3.95 -12.72 -10.35
N PRO A 33 4.59 -13.90 -10.29
CA PRO A 33 4.96 -14.55 -9.04
C PRO A 33 5.99 -13.74 -8.21
N ILE A 34 6.75 -12.85 -8.84
CA ILE A 34 7.69 -11.97 -8.14
C ILE A 34 6.93 -10.89 -7.37
N VAL A 35 5.88 -10.33 -7.97
CA VAL A 35 5.03 -9.31 -7.32
C VAL A 35 4.24 -9.93 -6.18
N THR A 36 3.67 -11.11 -6.41
CA THR A 36 2.77 -11.76 -5.45
C THR A 36 3.46 -12.60 -4.39
N ARG A 37 4.78 -12.77 -4.47
CA ARG A 37 5.58 -13.58 -3.54
C ARG A 37 5.26 -13.27 -2.07
N TRP A 38 5.07 -12.01 -1.75
CA TRP A 38 4.87 -11.53 -0.37
C TRP A 38 3.41 -11.28 -0.01
N LEU A 39 2.49 -11.42 -0.98
CA LEU A 39 1.08 -11.16 -0.77
C LEU A 39 0.36 -12.41 -0.25
N PRO A 40 -0.58 -12.26 0.70
CA PRO A 40 -1.28 -13.40 1.28
C PRO A 40 -2.16 -14.17 0.29
N GLN A 41 -2.71 -13.47 -0.72
CA GLN A 41 -3.57 -14.06 -1.74
C GLN A 41 -2.81 -14.83 -2.83
N GLY A 42 -1.48 -14.73 -2.88
CA GLY A 42 -0.68 -15.38 -3.90
C GLY A 42 -0.93 -14.86 -5.31
N ARG A 43 -0.57 -15.68 -6.30
CA ARG A 43 -0.74 -15.38 -7.73
C ARG A 43 -2.21 -15.46 -8.15
N LEU A 44 -2.66 -14.47 -8.93
CA LEU A 44 -4.01 -14.47 -9.52
C LEU A 44 -3.95 -14.86 -11.00
N ASP A 45 -4.80 -15.80 -11.40
CA ASP A 45 -5.12 -16.01 -12.80
C ASP A 45 -6.07 -14.91 -13.33
N GLU A 46 -6.43 -14.94 -14.60
CA GLU A 46 -7.28 -13.94 -15.23
C GLU A 46 -8.65 -13.83 -14.55
N ALA A 47 -9.27 -14.96 -14.20
CA ALA A 47 -10.57 -14.97 -13.56
C ALA A 47 -10.52 -14.40 -12.14
N ALA A 48 -9.51 -14.76 -11.37
CA ALA A 48 -9.28 -14.23 -10.02
C ALA A 48 -8.93 -12.73 -10.04
N ALA A 49 -8.16 -12.27 -11.04
CA ALA A 49 -7.84 -10.86 -11.23
C ALA A 49 -9.09 -10.04 -11.60
N GLN A 50 -9.96 -10.57 -12.47
CA GLN A 50 -11.26 -9.96 -12.76
C GLN A 50 -12.13 -9.89 -11.51
N ALA A 51 -12.25 -10.98 -10.77
CA ALA A 51 -13.00 -11.01 -9.52
C ALA A 51 -12.43 -10.04 -8.46
N PHE A 52 -11.11 -9.82 -8.42
CA PHE A 52 -10.49 -8.80 -7.58
C PHE A 52 -10.95 -7.40 -8.01
N ALA A 53 -10.85 -7.06 -9.30
CA ALA A 53 -11.27 -5.76 -9.83
C ALA A 53 -12.76 -5.48 -9.52
N ASP A 54 -13.64 -6.46 -9.74
CA ASP A 54 -15.07 -6.35 -9.46
C ASP A 54 -15.36 -6.10 -7.98
N ARG A 55 -14.70 -6.83 -7.07
CA ARG A 55 -14.83 -6.60 -5.62
C ARG A 55 -14.37 -5.21 -5.23
N GLN A 56 -13.24 -4.73 -5.80
CA GLN A 56 -12.68 -3.42 -5.46
C GLN A 56 -13.41 -2.26 -6.16
N ALA A 57 -14.21 -2.52 -7.21
CA ALA A 57 -15.13 -1.55 -7.78
C ALA A 57 -16.39 -1.34 -6.90
N GLY A 58 -16.68 -2.27 -6.01
CA GLY A 58 -17.86 -2.26 -5.14
C GLY A 58 -17.79 -1.27 -3.97
N GLY A 59 -18.88 -1.15 -3.24
CA GLY A 59 -19.02 -0.22 -2.11
C GLY A 59 -18.18 -0.58 -0.87
N ARG A 60 -17.70 -1.83 -0.79
CA ARG A 60 -16.85 -2.32 0.32
C ARG A 60 -15.37 -2.40 -0.07
N ALA A 61 -14.97 -1.64 -1.09
CA ALA A 61 -13.59 -1.59 -1.53
C ALA A 61 -12.62 -1.29 -0.39
N THR A 62 -11.54 -2.05 -0.34
CA THR A 62 -10.41 -1.89 0.59
C THR A 62 -9.14 -1.45 -0.13
N ALA A 63 -9.15 -1.44 -1.46
CA ALA A 63 -8.01 -1.06 -2.27
C ALA A 63 -8.37 0.04 -3.29
N LEU A 64 -7.36 0.79 -3.71
CA LEU A 64 -7.37 1.79 -4.76
C LEU A 64 -6.40 1.39 -5.87
N ALA A 65 -6.83 1.55 -7.11
CA ALA A 65 -5.97 1.40 -8.28
C ALA A 65 -4.94 2.54 -8.31
N VAL A 66 -3.68 2.19 -8.58
CA VAL A 66 -2.58 3.14 -8.81
C VAL A 66 -2.38 3.27 -10.31
N VAL A 67 -2.60 4.47 -10.83
CA VAL A 67 -2.49 4.78 -12.26
C VAL A 67 -1.34 5.76 -12.47
N GLU A 68 -0.40 5.44 -13.36
CA GLU A 68 0.65 6.35 -13.76
C GLU A 68 0.07 7.44 -14.66
N ARG A 69 0.21 8.71 -14.29
CA ARG A 69 -0.43 9.83 -15.00
C ARG A 69 0.11 10.03 -16.40
N ALA A 70 1.39 9.77 -16.61
CA ALA A 70 2.04 9.99 -17.91
C ALA A 70 1.53 9.03 -18.99
N SER A 71 1.27 7.77 -18.64
CA SER A 71 0.84 6.73 -19.58
C SER A 71 -0.65 6.40 -19.49
N GLY A 72 -1.32 6.76 -18.38
CA GLY A 72 -2.66 6.30 -18.06
C GLY A 72 -2.74 4.82 -17.66
N ALA A 73 -1.60 4.13 -17.55
CA ALA A 73 -1.56 2.71 -17.21
C ALA A 73 -1.84 2.47 -15.72
N LEU A 74 -2.63 1.45 -15.42
CA LEU A 74 -2.78 0.92 -14.08
C LEU A 74 -1.53 0.08 -13.77
N ILE A 75 -0.73 0.52 -12.79
CA ILE A 75 0.59 -0.03 -12.46
C ILE A 75 0.62 -0.83 -11.16
N GLY A 76 -0.49 -0.86 -10.43
CA GLY A 76 -0.57 -1.53 -9.14
C GLY A 76 -1.80 -1.12 -8.33
N HIS A 77 -1.78 -1.43 -7.04
CA HIS A 77 -2.81 -0.99 -6.11
C HIS A 77 -2.24 -0.63 -4.74
N MET A 78 -3.03 0.13 -3.99
CA MET A 78 -2.82 0.41 -2.58
C MET A 78 -4.00 -0.14 -1.79
N ASP A 79 -3.73 -0.96 -0.77
CA ASP A 79 -4.71 -1.29 0.25
C ASP A 79 -4.85 -0.13 1.23
N PHE A 80 -6.08 0.15 1.64
CA PHE A 80 -6.42 1.20 2.59
C PHE A 80 -7.71 0.85 3.32
N HIS A 81 -7.60 0.46 4.56
CA HIS A 81 -8.75 0.07 5.38
C HIS A 81 -8.50 0.36 6.87
N THR A 82 -9.59 0.35 7.65
CA THR A 82 -9.48 0.43 9.10
C THR A 82 -8.85 -0.85 9.64
N TRP A 83 -7.95 -0.67 10.60
CA TRP A 83 -7.34 -1.76 11.33
C TRP A 83 -7.89 -1.83 12.76
N PHE A 84 -7.16 -2.35 13.70
CA PHE A 84 -7.63 -2.56 15.08
C PHE A 84 -7.87 -1.22 15.80
N GLY A 85 -9.09 -1.03 16.31
CA GLY A 85 -9.47 0.18 17.02
C GLY A 85 -9.99 1.31 16.14
N PRO A 86 -10.53 2.36 16.75
CA PRO A 86 -10.99 3.54 16.02
C PRO A 86 -9.79 4.32 15.47
N ASP A 87 -10.01 5.02 14.35
CA ASP A 87 -9.08 5.97 13.76
C ASP A 87 -7.68 5.41 13.46
N THR A 88 -7.56 4.07 13.33
CA THR A 88 -6.36 3.37 12.91
C THR A 88 -6.53 2.83 11.51
N TRP A 89 -5.56 3.11 10.63
CA TRP A 89 -5.60 2.76 9.22
C TRP A 89 -4.43 1.85 8.86
N GLU A 90 -4.71 0.77 8.15
CA GLU A 90 -3.67 -0.04 7.54
C GLU A 90 -3.50 0.35 6.08
N ILE A 91 -2.24 0.46 5.65
CA ILE A 91 -1.85 0.65 4.26
C ILE A 91 -1.00 -0.53 3.78
N GLY A 92 -1.27 -0.96 2.56
CA GLY A 92 -0.49 -1.97 1.85
C GLY A 92 -0.32 -1.59 0.39
N TRP A 93 0.57 -2.27 -0.33
CA TRP A 93 0.82 -1.98 -1.74
C TRP A 93 1.29 -3.19 -2.52
N ALA A 94 0.90 -3.21 -3.80
CA ALA A 94 1.50 -4.05 -4.82
C ALA A 94 1.73 -3.20 -6.08
N ILE A 95 2.98 -3.14 -6.53
CA ILE A 95 3.38 -2.41 -7.75
C ILE A 95 3.94 -3.41 -8.75
N GLY A 96 3.46 -3.34 -9.98
CA GLY A 96 3.92 -4.17 -11.09
C GLY A 96 5.42 -4.05 -11.32
N ARG A 97 6.07 -5.18 -11.61
CA ARG A 97 7.53 -5.28 -11.69
C ARG A 97 8.21 -4.21 -12.57
N PRO A 98 7.70 -3.83 -13.76
CA PRO A 98 8.30 -2.78 -14.59
C PRO A 98 8.30 -1.39 -13.93
N HIS A 99 7.50 -1.20 -12.88
CA HIS A 99 7.30 0.08 -12.20
C HIS A 99 7.93 0.11 -10.80
N GLN A 100 8.52 -1.01 -10.34
CA GLN A 100 9.24 -1.09 -9.07
C GLN A 100 10.56 -0.29 -9.12
N GLY A 101 11.08 0.09 -7.93
CA GLY A 101 12.32 0.84 -7.82
C GLY A 101 12.25 2.32 -8.24
N ARG A 102 11.11 2.79 -8.74
CA ARG A 102 10.88 4.15 -9.25
C ARG A 102 10.27 5.11 -8.21
N GLY A 103 10.08 4.66 -6.97
CA GLY A 103 9.52 5.45 -5.88
C GLY A 103 7.99 5.53 -5.85
N TYR A 104 7.28 4.88 -6.76
CA TYR A 104 5.81 4.93 -6.86
C TYR A 104 5.10 4.43 -5.60
N ALA A 105 5.58 3.34 -4.98
CA ALA A 105 5.01 2.86 -3.73
C ALA A 105 5.12 3.90 -2.60
N THR A 106 6.28 4.56 -2.47
CA THR A 106 6.50 5.61 -1.47
C THR A 106 5.60 6.81 -1.70
N GLU A 107 5.46 7.25 -2.96
CA GLU A 107 4.60 8.38 -3.35
C GLU A 107 3.12 8.09 -3.07
N ALA A 108 2.63 6.91 -3.49
CA ALA A 108 1.26 6.50 -3.27
C ALA A 108 0.93 6.32 -1.78
N ALA A 109 1.82 5.65 -1.04
CA ALA A 109 1.65 5.43 0.39
C ALA A 109 1.74 6.75 1.19
N GLY A 110 2.60 7.68 0.77
CA GLY A 110 2.67 9.03 1.34
C GLY A 110 1.35 9.79 1.18
N ALA A 111 0.74 9.74 0.00
CA ALA A 111 -0.55 10.37 -0.26
C ALA A 111 -1.68 9.77 0.60
N LEU A 112 -1.70 8.45 0.80
CA LEU A 112 -2.68 7.80 1.67
C LEU A 112 -2.42 8.11 3.15
N THR A 113 -1.18 8.17 3.58
CA THR A 113 -0.80 8.56 4.95
C THR A 113 -1.24 9.98 5.24
N ALA A 114 -0.99 10.92 4.34
CA ALA A 114 -1.47 12.30 4.44
C ALA A 114 -3.01 12.35 4.50
N HIS A 115 -3.69 11.62 3.62
CA HIS A 115 -5.15 11.54 3.63
C HIS A 115 -5.69 10.99 4.95
N ALA A 116 -5.06 9.95 5.52
CA ALA A 116 -5.46 9.38 6.80
C ALA A 116 -5.37 10.39 7.94
N PHE A 117 -4.28 11.17 8.02
CA PHE A 117 -4.09 12.11 9.12
C PHE A 117 -4.79 13.46 8.89
N GLU A 118 -4.66 14.04 7.69
CA GLU A 118 -5.14 15.40 7.42
C GLU A 118 -6.64 15.45 7.14
N THR A 119 -7.15 14.46 6.40
CA THR A 119 -8.57 14.45 5.97
C THR A 119 -9.44 13.64 6.92
N LEU A 120 -8.99 12.42 7.28
CA LEU A 120 -9.78 11.51 8.09
C LEU A 120 -9.55 11.69 9.59
N ARG A 121 -8.58 12.53 9.98
CA ARG A 121 -8.21 12.78 11.39
C ARG A 121 -7.81 11.48 12.11
N GLY A 122 -7.19 10.56 11.38
CA GLY A 122 -6.71 9.30 11.92
C GLY A 122 -5.70 9.51 13.04
N HIS A 123 -5.71 8.60 14.00
CA HIS A 123 -4.74 8.59 15.11
C HIS A 123 -3.45 7.89 14.72
N ARG A 124 -3.57 6.85 13.88
CA ARG A 124 -2.45 5.94 13.59
C ARG A 124 -2.55 5.34 12.19
N VAL A 125 -1.41 5.22 11.52
CA VAL A 125 -1.26 4.45 10.27
C VAL A 125 -0.30 3.31 10.52
N VAL A 126 -0.66 2.11 10.09
CA VAL A 126 0.14 0.89 10.23
C VAL A 126 0.41 0.25 8.88
N ALA A 127 1.49 -0.53 8.80
CA ALA A 127 1.79 -1.38 7.65
C ALA A 127 2.63 -2.58 8.12
N THR A 128 2.49 -3.71 7.44
CA THR A 128 3.24 -4.92 7.75
C THR A 128 3.99 -5.44 6.54
N CYS A 129 5.07 -6.18 6.78
CA CYS A 129 5.77 -6.93 5.74
C CYS A 129 6.69 -7.99 6.35
N GLN A 130 7.15 -8.92 5.52
CA GLN A 130 8.17 -9.89 5.91
C GLN A 130 9.55 -9.23 6.02
N PRO A 131 10.43 -9.66 6.95
CA PRO A 131 11.81 -9.18 7.07
C PRO A 131 12.61 -9.28 5.78
N GLU A 132 12.37 -10.34 5.00
CA GLU A 132 13.02 -10.64 3.73
C GLU A 132 12.51 -9.79 2.56
N ASN A 133 11.56 -8.87 2.81
CA ASN A 133 11.05 -7.92 1.82
C ASN A 133 11.59 -6.49 2.05
N PRO A 134 12.89 -6.24 1.78
CA PRO A 134 13.48 -4.93 2.01
C PRO A 134 12.85 -3.82 1.15
N ALA A 135 12.24 -4.15 0.03
CA ALA A 135 11.54 -3.19 -0.80
C ALA A 135 10.34 -2.59 -0.06
N SER A 136 9.66 -3.38 0.79
CA SER A 136 8.50 -2.93 1.53
C SER A 136 8.88 -2.13 2.80
N TRP A 137 9.72 -2.68 3.70
CA TRP A 137 10.03 -1.95 4.94
C TRP A 137 10.81 -0.65 4.70
N ARG A 138 11.60 -0.55 3.61
CA ARG A 138 12.23 0.73 3.21
C ARG A 138 11.22 1.79 2.79
N VAL A 139 10.06 1.42 2.23
CA VAL A 139 8.97 2.37 1.98
C VAL A 139 8.43 2.87 3.32
N MET A 140 8.16 1.97 4.27
CA MET A 140 7.67 2.33 5.61
C MET A 140 8.63 3.31 6.32
N GLU A 141 9.94 3.03 6.29
CA GLU A 141 10.95 3.90 6.88
C GLU A 141 11.03 5.28 6.20
N LYS A 142 10.92 5.34 4.86
CA LYS A 142 10.87 6.62 4.13
C LYS A 142 9.63 7.45 4.48
N LEU A 143 8.52 6.82 4.79
CA LEU A 143 7.32 7.48 5.31
C LEU A 143 7.49 7.94 6.76
N GLY A 144 8.57 7.51 7.40
CA GLY A 144 8.86 7.80 8.79
C GLY A 144 8.14 6.92 9.78
N MET A 145 7.62 5.80 9.33
CA MET A 145 7.06 4.80 10.23
C MET A 145 8.18 4.17 11.08
N ARG A 146 7.85 3.88 12.32
CA ARG A 146 8.73 3.20 13.27
C ARG A 146 8.38 1.72 13.30
N ARG A 147 9.38 0.83 13.26
CA ARG A 147 9.16 -0.58 13.49
C ARG A 147 8.88 -0.81 14.99
N GLU A 148 7.69 -1.31 15.30
CA GLU A 148 7.23 -1.53 16.67
C GLU A 148 7.29 -2.99 17.10
N ALA A 149 7.23 -3.92 16.11
CA ALA A 149 7.33 -5.35 16.42
C ALA A 149 8.03 -6.15 15.32
N HIS A 150 8.57 -7.30 15.74
CA HIS A 150 8.99 -8.41 14.91
C HIS A 150 8.28 -9.65 15.43
N PHE A 151 7.21 -10.03 14.76
CA PHE A 151 6.49 -11.25 15.08
C PHE A 151 7.21 -12.43 14.43
N ARG A 152 7.60 -13.41 15.24
CA ARG A 152 8.30 -14.59 14.76
C ARG A 152 7.30 -15.69 14.44
N GLN A 153 7.48 -16.32 13.26
CA GLN A 153 6.63 -17.43 12.80
C GLN A 153 5.13 -17.09 12.91
N HIS A 154 4.75 -15.91 12.44
CA HIS A 154 3.41 -15.35 12.61
C HIS A 154 2.48 -15.70 11.45
N ILE A 155 3.03 -15.74 10.22
CA ILE A 155 2.23 -15.94 9.00
C ILE A 155 2.39 -17.37 8.52
N HIS A 156 1.32 -18.17 8.60
CA HIS A 156 1.29 -19.50 7.99
C HIS A 156 1.15 -19.38 6.47
N ARG A 157 1.99 -20.09 5.73
CA ARG A 157 2.00 -20.12 4.27
C ARG A 157 1.66 -21.50 3.72
N GLU A 158 1.16 -21.52 2.49
CA GLU A 158 0.98 -22.75 1.74
C GLU A 158 2.27 -23.58 1.73
N GLY A 159 2.17 -24.91 1.93
CA GLY A 159 3.34 -25.77 2.10
C GLY A 159 3.85 -25.89 3.54
N GLY A 160 3.16 -25.31 4.53
CA GLY A 160 3.46 -25.48 5.97
C GLY A 160 4.57 -24.58 6.50
N ALA A 161 5.10 -23.67 5.69
CA ALA A 161 6.11 -22.72 6.15
C ALA A 161 5.49 -21.64 7.05
N TRP A 162 6.23 -21.21 8.06
CA TRP A 162 5.89 -20.09 8.93
C TRP A 162 6.86 -18.95 8.68
N TRP A 163 6.33 -17.75 8.40
CA TRP A 163 7.10 -16.56 8.09
C TRP A 163 7.02 -15.54 9.22
N ASP A 164 8.11 -14.84 9.42
CA ASP A 164 8.17 -13.69 10.31
C ASP A 164 7.46 -12.48 9.70
N GLU A 165 7.05 -11.53 10.55
CA GLU A 165 6.43 -10.30 10.14
C GLU A 165 6.98 -9.11 10.92
N TYR A 166 7.35 -8.05 10.21
CA TYR A 166 7.59 -6.74 10.78
C TYR A 166 6.29 -5.94 10.83
N PHE A 167 6.09 -5.27 11.93
CA PHE A 167 4.98 -4.34 12.13
C PHE A 167 5.53 -2.93 12.29
N TYR A 168 5.07 -2.03 11.44
CA TYR A 168 5.45 -0.61 11.42
C TYR A 168 4.24 0.27 11.70
N ALA A 169 4.48 1.41 12.35
CA ALA A 169 3.45 2.39 12.61
C ALA A 169 3.98 3.82 12.57
N LEU A 170 3.05 4.75 12.33
CA LEU A 170 3.24 6.18 12.44
C LEU A 170 2.04 6.76 13.19
N LEU A 171 2.30 7.57 14.22
CA LEU A 171 1.28 8.31 14.96
C LEU A 171 1.02 9.68 14.32
N ALA A 172 -0.18 10.20 14.50
CA ALA A 172 -0.55 11.54 13.99
C ALA A 172 0.41 12.62 14.54
N GLU A 173 0.74 12.57 15.82
CA GLU A 173 1.68 13.53 16.44
C GLU A 173 3.06 13.49 15.80
N GLU A 174 3.57 12.29 15.47
CA GLU A 174 4.86 12.09 14.80
C GLU A 174 4.84 12.63 13.35
N TYR A 175 3.70 12.45 12.66
CA TYR A 175 3.49 12.94 11.30
C TYR A 175 3.52 14.47 11.26
N PHE A 176 2.71 15.14 12.10
CA PHE A 176 2.62 16.60 12.12
C PHE A 176 3.92 17.26 12.65
N ALA A 177 4.56 16.68 13.68
CA ALA A 177 5.85 17.19 14.17
C ALA A 177 6.98 17.16 13.12
N ARG A 178 6.89 16.26 12.13
CA ARG A 178 7.85 16.22 11.00
C ARG A 178 7.58 17.32 9.98
N ALA A 179 6.30 17.61 9.72
CA ALA A 179 5.91 18.67 8.79
C ALA A 179 6.33 20.07 9.31
N GLU A 180 6.46 20.24 10.62
CA GLU A 180 6.89 21.49 11.27
C GLU A 180 8.41 21.66 11.33
N ARG A 181 9.19 20.59 11.11
CA ARG A 181 10.65 20.69 11.08
C ARG A 181 11.11 21.34 9.78
N PRO A 182 11.85 22.48 9.83
CA PRO A 182 12.45 23.02 8.62
C PRO A 182 13.37 21.96 8.01
N ALA A 183 13.34 21.87 6.67
CA ALA A 183 14.20 20.95 5.93
C ALA A 183 15.65 21.15 6.37
N ASP A 184 16.25 20.09 6.93
CA ASP A 184 17.65 20.09 7.30
C ASP A 184 18.47 20.40 6.03
N PRO A 185 19.30 21.47 6.00
CA PRO A 185 20.12 21.75 4.83
C PRO A 185 21.05 20.55 4.63
N ARG A 186 20.87 19.86 3.51
CA ARG A 186 21.72 18.73 3.13
C ARG A 186 23.19 19.19 3.21
N PRO A 187 24.06 18.45 3.90
CA PRO A 187 25.48 18.74 3.84
C PRO A 187 25.95 18.60 2.39
N ALA A 188 26.74 19.57 1.95
CA ALA A 188 27.33 19.70 0.63
C ALA A 188 28.30 18.53 0.31
#